data_571894a14647ac522f07e359393fe14b
#
_entry.id   571894a14647ac522f07e359393fe14b
#
_cell.length_a   1.000
_cell.length_b   1.000
_cell.length_c   1.000
_cell.angle_alpha   90.00
_cell.angle_beta   90.00
_cell.angle_gamma   90.00
#
_symmetry.space_group_name_H-M   'P 1'
#
loop_
_entity.id
_entity.type
_entity.pdbx_description
1 polymer ?
#
loop_
_entity_poly.entity_id
_entity_poly.type
_entity_poly.pdbx_seq_one_letter_code
_entity_poly.pdbx_strand_id
1 'polypeptide(L)'
;MKKISKENLITGLAPTKEAERYLQNAKEILREKAGKKDGLYADVKYVKMAAGTAYSAALLILDEYLKQKEGDKFTKPKSIEDYTNWIRKHDKKLLRLLVNVYDELHLAGYYHGTKSVDTIQTGLNNVTQMLAYI
;
A
#
# COMPACT_ATOMS: atom_id res chain seq x y z
N MET A 1 -16.43 -10.74 -17.94
CA MET A 1 -16.32 -9.28 -17.82
C MET A 1 -16.27 -8.89 -16.35
N LYS A 2 -15.22 -8.17 -15.93
CA LYS A 2 -15.11 -7.73 -14.54
C LYS A 2 -16.18 -6.70 -14.22
N LYS A 3 -16.88 -6.90 -13.11
CA LYS A 3 -17.85 -5.95 -12.61
C LYS A 3 -17.09 -4.77 -12.00
N ILE A 4 -17.37 -3.56 -12.47
CA ILE A 4 -16.74 -2.35 -11.95
C ILE A 4 -17.42 -1.99 -10.62
N SER A 5 -16.62 -1.72 -9.57
CA SER A 5 -17.16 -1.30 -8.28
C SER A 5 -17.72 0.11 -8.35
N LYS A 6 -18.57 0.49 -7.39
CA LYS A 6 -19.11 1.84 -7.31
C LYS A 6 -18.01 2.91 -7.22
N GLU A 7 -16.95 2.62 -6.47
CA GLU A 7 -15.83 3.53 -6.33
C GLU A 7 -15.12 3.73 -7.66
N ASN A 8 -14.90 2.65 -8.43
CA ASN A 8 -14.29 2.74 -9.74
C ASN A 8 -15.15 3.50 -10.75
N LEU A 9 -16.49 3.38 -10.65
CA LEU A 9 -17.39 4.18 -11.46
C LEU A 9 -17.23 5.67 -11.18
N ILE A 10 -17.06 6.06 -9.93
CA ILE A 10 -16.86 7.45 -9.53
C ILE A 10 -15.51 7.98 -10.01
N THR A 11 -14.44 7.21 -9.83
CA THR A 11 -13.08 7.61 -10.21
C THR A 11 -12.76 7.32 -11.67
N GLY A 12 -13.52 6.42 -12.32
CA GLY A 12 -13.22 5.96 -13.67
C GLY A 12 -12.01 5.04 -13.76
N LEU A 13 -11.51 4.52 -12.64
CA LEU A 13 -10.28 3.72 -12.59
C LEU A 13 -10.55 2.31 -12.05
N ALA A 14 -9.93 1.30 -12.67
CA ALA A 14 -9.88 -0.05 -12.14
C ALA A 14 -9.02 -0.07 -10.86
N PRO A 15 -9.24 -1.04 -9.92
CA PRO A 15 -8.46 -1.10 -8.68
C PRO A 15 -6.95 -1.12 -8.87
N THR A 16 -6.44 -1.85 -9.87
CA THR A 16 -5.01 -1.89 -10.18
C THR A 16 -4.48 -0.50 -10.53
N LYS A 17 -5.19 0.22 -11.39
CA LYS A 17 -4.80 1.57 -11.81
C LYS A 17 -4.84 2.55 -10.66
N GLU A 18 -5.83 2.44 -9.79
CA GLU A 18 -5.95 3.31 -8.62
C GLU A 18 -4.79 3.07 -7.65
N ALA A 19 -4.45 1.81 -7.38
CA ALA A 19 -3.30 1.46 -6.54
C ALA A 19 -1.99 1.97 -7.14
N GLU A 20 -1.81 1.82 -8.45
CA GLU A 20 -0.63 2.35 -9.16
C GLU A 20 -0.54 3.88 -9.04
N ARG A 21 -1.68 4.56 -9.13
CA ARG A 21 -1.74 6.03 -9.00
C ARG A 21 -1.29 6.48 -7.61
N TYR A 22 -1.76 5.81 -6.56
CA TYR A 22 -1.35 6.09 -5.19
C TYR A 22 0.14 5.85 -5.00
N LEU A 23 0.63 4.73 -5.53
CA LEU A 23 2.06 4.40 -5.43
C LEU A 23 2.92 5.43 -6.16
N GLN A 24 2.50 5.86 -7.34
CA GLN A 24 3.20 6.90 -8.10
C GLN A 24 3.20 8.23 -7.35
N ASN A 25 2.07 8.61 -6.76
CA ASN A 25 1.98 9.82 -5.94
C ASN A 25 2.96 9.77 -4.77
N ALA A 26 3.08 8.63 -4.10
CA ALA A 26 4.04 8.46 -3.01
C ALA A 26 5.47 8.68 -3.48
N LYS A 27 5.83 8.12 -4.63
CA LYS A 27 7.17 8.29 -5.22
C LYS A 27 7.46 9.75 -5.56
N GLU A 28 6.48 10.46 -6.10
CA GLU A 28 6.61 11.88 -6.44
C GLU A 28 6.79 12.74 -5.19
N ILE A 29 6.04 12.48 -4.14
CA ILE A 29 6.17 13.20 -2.87
C ILE A 29 7.61 13.03 -2.32
N LEU A 30 8.13 11.81 -2.35
CA LEU A 30 9.49 11.54 -1.88
C LEU A 30 10.54 12.28 -2.71
N ARG A 31 10.40 12.23 -4.04
CA ARG A 31 11.36 12.86 -4.96
C ARG A 31 11.29 14.38 -4.91
N GLU A 32 10.08 14.95 -4.96
CA GLU A 32 9.89 16.37 -5.16
C GLU A 32 9.78 17.17 -3.86
N LYS A 33 9.28 16.55 -2.79
CA LYS A 33 8.99 17.26 -1.53
C LYS A 33 9.90 16.83 -0.39
N ALA A 34 10.11 15.54 -0.16
CA ALA A 34 10.96 15.08 0.92
C ALA A 34 12.43 15.42 0.66
N GLY A 35 12.90 15.16 -0.55
CA GLY A 35 14.30 15.37 -0.90
C GLY A 35 15.26 14.51 -0.09
N LYS A 36 16.55 14.60 -0.40
CA LYS A 36 17.58 13.84 0.29
C LYS A 36 18.69 14.77 0.75
N LYS A 37 19.26 14.46 1.91
CA LYS A 37 20.44 15.12 2.46
C LYS A 37 21.27 14.09 3.21
N ASP A 38 22.56 13.99 2.86
CA ASP A 38 23.50 13.06 3.50
C ASP A 38 23.02 11.61 3.43
N GLY A 39 22.40 11.21 2.31
CA GLY A 39 21.93 9.85 2.10
C GLY A 39 20.62 9.48 2.80
N LEU A 40 20.00 10.44 3.49
CA LEU A 40 18.72 10.27 4.18
C LEU A 40 17.66 11.18 3.56
N TYR A 41 16.39 10.90 3.82
CA TYR A 41 15.34 11.86 3.48
C TYR A 41 15.50 13.13 4.36
N ALA A 42 15.30 14.29 3.73
CA ALA A 42 15.51 15.56 4.40
C ALA A 42 14.29 16.03 5.21
N ASP A 43 13.07 15.84 4.66
CA ASP A 43 11.84 16.36 5.27
C ASP A 43 10.91 15.23 5.70
N VAL A 44 10.87 14.98 7.01
CA VAL A 44 10.09 13.91 7.63
C VAL A 44 8.58 14.05 7.38
N LYS A 45 8.08 15.27 7.32
CA LYS A 45 6.66 15.53 7.05
C LYS A 45 6.23 14.85 5.74
N TYR A 46 7.04 14.99 4.71
CA TYR A 46 6.72 14.41 3.40
C TYR A 46 7.01 12.92 3.33
N VAL A 47 7.94 12.43 4.13
CA VAL A 47 8.12 10.97 4.27
C VAL A 47 6.87 10.34 4.87
N LYS A 48 6.32 10.94 5.92
CA LYS A 48 5.07 10.46 6.52
C LYS A 48 3.92 10.46 5.53
N MET A 49 3.79 11.53 4.74
CA MET A 49 2.73 11.63 3.73
C MET A 49 2.88 10.55 2.66
N ALA A 50 4.09 10.38 2.15
CA ALA A 50 4.38 9.39 1.11
C ALA A 50 4.15 7.97 1.61
N ALA A 51 4.64 7.65 2.81
CA ALA A 51 4.49 6.33 3.40
C ALA A 51 3.02 5.99 3.63
N GLY A 52 2.22 6.94 4.14
CA GLY A 52 0.79 6.76 4.30
C GLY A 52 0.07 6.53 2.98
N THR A 53 0.44 7.28 1.95
CA THR A 53 -0.13 7.13 0.61
C THR A 53 0.20 5.76 0.02
N ALA A 54 1.45 5.31 0.14
CA ALA A 54 1.86 3.99 -0.35
C ALA A 54 1.17 2.87 0.43
N TYR A 55 1.02 3.02 1.74
CA TYR A 55 0.29 2.05 2.55
C TYR A 55 -1.17 1.95 2.12
N SER A 56 -1.79 3.09 1.78
CA SER A 56 -3.15 3.10 1.24
C SER A 56 -3.25 2.33 -0.07
N ALA A 57 -2.22 2.41 -0.93
CA ALA A 57 -2.15 1.60 -2.14
C ALA A 57 -2.17 0.10 -1.80
N ALA A 58 -1.40 -0.31 -0.80
CA ALA A 58 -1.37 -1.69 -0.35
C ALA A 58 -2.76 -2.17 0.10
N LEU A 59 -3.48 -1.34 0.87
CA LEU A 59 -4.83 -1.69 1.33
C LEU A 59 -5.81 -1.82 0.16
N LEU A 60 -5.71 -0.96 -0.85
CA LEU A 60 -6.53 -1.07 -2.06
C LEU A 60 -6.30 -2.42 -2.77
N ILE A 61 -5.02 -2.83 -2.87
CA ILE A 61 -4.66 -4.11 -3.47
C ILE A 61 -5.26 -5.27 -2.68
N LEU A 62 -5.12 -5.23 -1.36
CA LEU A 62 -5.63 -6.29 -0.49
C LEU A 62 -7.15 -6.39 -0.53
N ASP A 63 -7.84 -5.25 -0.54
CA ASP A 63 -9.29 -5.23 -0.66
C ASP A 63 -9.74 -5.90 -1.97
N GLU A 64 -9.09 -5.56 -3.09
CA GLU A 64 -9.42 -6.16 -4.38
C GLU A 64 -9.10 -7.67 -4.40
N TYR A 65 -7.96 -8.06 -3.84
CA TYR A 65 -7.59 -9.47 -3.72
C TYR A 65 -8.64 -10.25 -2.94
N LEU A 66 -9.07 -9.72 -1.79
CA LEU A 66 -10.07 -10.37 -0.95
C LEU A 66 -11.44 -10.42 -1.64
N LYS A 67 -11.83 -9.36 -2.35
CA LYS A 67 -13.05 -9.38 -3.17
C LYS A 67 -13.03 -10.50 -4.19
N GLN A 68 -11.91 -10.72 -4.85
CA GLN A 68 -11.76 -11.78 -5.83
C GLN A 68 -11.84 -13.17 -5.19
N LYS A 69 -11.33 -13.33 -3.97
CA LYS A 69 -11.33 -14.62 -3.27
C LYS A 69 -12.63 -14.91 -2.54
N GLU A 70 -13.22 -13.91 -1.90
CA GLU A 70 -14.41 -14.10 -1.06
C GLU A 70 -15.73 -13.91 -1.83
N GLY A 71 -15.70 -13.20 -2.95
CA GLY A 71 -16.92 -12.92 -3.73
C GLY A 71 -17.95 -12.16 -2.92
N ASP A 72 -19.18 -12.64 -2.92
CA ASP A 72 -20.29 -11.98 -2.21
C ASP A 72 -20.14 -11.98 -0.69
N LYS A 73 -19.27 -12.81 -0.16
CA LYS A 73 -18.98 -12.86 1.27
C LYS A 73 -18.00 -11.81 1.72
N PHE A 74 -17.40 -11.07 0.78
CA PHE A 74 -16.42 -10.05 1.13
C PHE A 74 -17.06 -8.94 1.95
N THR A 75 -16.41 -8.63 3.08
CA THR A 75 -16.66 -7.42 3.87
C THR A 75 -15.32 -6.73 4.07
N LYS A 76 -15.32 -5.40 4.02
CA LYS A 76 -14.07 -4.65 4.17
C LYS A 76 -13.46 -4.90 5.55
N PRO A 77 -12.18 -5.32 5.63
CA PRO A 77 -11.51 -5.48 6.93
C PRO A 77 -11.44 -4.15 7.67
N LYS A 78 -11.59 -4.21 8.99
CA LYS A 78 -11.61 -3.01 9.85
C LYS A 78 -10.28 -2.73 10.54
N SER A 79 -9.35 -3.68 10.50
CA SER A 79 -8.08 -3.58 11.21
C SER A 79 -7.01 -4.35 10.47
N ILE A 80 -5.75 -4.07 10.82
CA ILE A 80 -4.61 -4.85 10.28
C ILE A 80 -4.73 -6.32 10.68
N GLU A 81 -5.28 -6.61 11.86
CA GLU A 81 -5.50 -7.98 12.31
C GLU A 81 -6.48 -8.72 11.40
N ASP A 82 -7.57 -8.06 11.01
CA ASP A 82 -8.54 -8.63 10.08
C ASP A 82 -7.89 -8.95 8.73
N TYR A 83 -7.13 -8.00 8.16
CA TYR A 83 -6.40 -8.24 6.92
C TYR A 83 -5.45 -9.43 7.06
N THR A 84 -4.67 -9.44 8.13
CA THR A 84 -3.70 -10.50 8.39
C THR A 84 -4.36 -11.87 8.46
N ASN A 85 -5.45 -11.98 9.22
CA ASN A 85 -6.16 -13.24 9.40
C ASN A 85 -6.77 -13.75 8.08
N TRP A 86 -7.36 -12.86 7.30
CA TRP A 86 -8.01 -13.25 6.04
C TRP A 86 -6.99 -13.57 4.94
N ILE A 87 -5.93 -12.80 4.82
CA ILE A 87 -4.86 -13.05 3.84
C ILE A 87 -4.15 -14.38 4.17
N ARG A 88 -3.94 -14.67 5.45
CA ARG A 88 -3.29 -15.92 5.89
C ARG A 88 -4.02 -17.15 5.35
N LYS A 89 -5.33 -17.09 5.23
CA LYS A 89 -6.14 -18.20 4.71
C LYS A 89 -5.91 -18.45 3.22
N HIS A 90 -5.49 -17.45 2.48
CA HIS A 90 -5.39 -17.53 1.03
C HIS A 90 -3.97 -17.63 0.50
N ASP A 91 -3.02 -16.86 1.05
CA ASP A 91 -1.67 -16.81 0.50
C ASP A 91 -0.64 -16.36 1.54
N LYS A 92 0.31 -17.24 1.85
CA LYS A 92 1.34 -16.96 2.86
C LYS A 92 2.39 -15.95 2.39
N LYS A 93 2.68 -15.92 1.08
CA LYS A 93 3.62 -14.96 0.53
C LYS A 93 3.04 -13.55 0.57
N LEU A 94 1.78 -13.41 0.19
CA LEU A 94 1.08 -12.14 0.28
C LEU A 94 0.98 -11.67 1.74
N LEU A 95 0.74 -12.58 2.67
CA LEU A 95 0.75 -12.27 4.11
C LEU A 95 2.10 -11.67 4.53
N ARG A 96 3.19 -12.26 4.07
CA ARG A 96 4.53 -11.79 4.40
C ARG A 96 4.78 -10.38 3.85
N LEU A 97 4.33 -10.14 2.60
CA LEU A 97 4.40 -8.80 2.01
C LEU A 97 3.61 -7.79 2.82
N LEU A 98 2.41 -8.15 3.27
CA LEU A 98 1.59 -7.28 4.11
C LEU A 98 2.28 -6.93 5.42
N VAL A 99 2.86 -7.92 6.11
CA VAL A 99 3.57 -7.69 7.38
C VAL A 99 4.73 -6.73 7.15
N ASN A 100 5.51 -6.94 6.09
CA ASN A 100 6.65 -6.06 5.78
C ASN A 100 6.19 -4.63 5.44
N VAL A 101 5.15 -4.49 4.63
CA VAL A 101 4.60 -3.18 4.27
C VAL A 101 4.07 -2.46 5.51
N TYR A 102 3.39 -3.17 6.39
CA TYR A 102 2.90 -2.59 7.64
C TYR A 102 4.06 -2.05 8.48
N ASP A 103 5.11 -2.85 8.66
CA ASP A 103 6.27 -2.43 9.46
C ASP A 103 7.03 -1.27 8.82
N GLU A 104 7.25 -1.31 7.51
CA GLU A 104 8.09 -0.35 6.80
C GLU A 104 7.37 0.95 6.47
N LEU A 105 6.12 0.88 6.02
CA LEU A 105 5.37 2.06 5.58
C LEU A 105 4.45 2.61 6.65
N HIS A 106 3.68 1.76 7.33
CA HIS A 106 2.75 2.26 8.35
C HIS A 106 3.46 2.63 9.63
N LEU A 107 4.30 1.74 10.16
CA LEU A 107 4.99 2.01 11.43
C LEU A 107 6.23 2.88 11.24
N ALA A 108 7.23 2.42 10.52
CA ALA A 108 8.49 3.17 10.37
C ALA A 108 8.28 4.48 9.61
N GLY A 109 7.54 4.44 8.51
CA GLY A 109 7.35 5.61 7.65
C GLY A 109 6.31 6.59 8.18
N TYR A 110 5.04 6.18 8.19
CA TYR A 110 3.93 7.07 8.53
C TYR A 110 3.93 7.44 10.03
N TYR A 111 4.05 6.45 10.90
CA TYR A 111 3.92 6.69 12.34
C TYR A 111 5.19 7.33 12.93
N HIS A 112 6.35 6.73 12.68
CA HIS A 112 7.61 7.20 13.26
C HIS A 112 8.38 8.22 12.42
N GLY A 113 8.08 8.34 11.13
CA GLY A 113 8.76 9.30 10.26
C GLY A 113 10.23 8.98 10.04
N THR A 114 10.54 7.72 9.74
CA THR A 114 11.93 7.34 9.46
C THR A 114 12.52 8.16 8.32
N LYS A 115 13.81 8.51 8.44
CA LYS A 115 14.56 9.14 7.36
C LYS A 115 15.28 8.13 6.47
N SER A 116 15.18 6.83 6.79
CA SER A 116 15.87 5.77 6.06
C SER A 116 15.29 5.60 4.65
N VAL A 117 16.08 5.95 3.65
CA VAL A 117 15.73 5.74 2.24
C VAL A 117 15.51 4.25 1.97
N ASP A 118 16.39 3.39 2.47
CA ASP A 118 16.30 1.96 2.25
C ASP A 118 14.99 1.36 2.79
N THR A 119 14.59 1.74 4.01
CA THR A 119 13.36 1.26 4.62
C THR A 119 12.14 1.62 3.78
N ILE A 120 12.04 2.88 3.38
CA ILE A 120 10.91 3.37 2.59
C ILE A 120 10.91 2.74 1.19
N GLN A 121 12.06 2.67 0.52
CA GLN A 121 12.14 2.07 -0.80
C GLN A 121 11.80 0.57 -0.77
N THR A 122 12.23 -0.15 0.25
CA THR A 122 11.85 -1.55 0.43
C THR A 122 10.35 -1.68 0.58
N GLY A 123 9.72 -0.80 1.36
CA GLY A 123 8.26 -0.77 1.51
C GLY A 123 7.55 -0.54 0.19
N LEU A 124 8.00 0.43 -0.60
CA LEU A 124 7.43 0.71 -1.92
C LEU A 124 7.58 -0.49 -2.86
N ASN A 125 8.74 -1.15 -2.84
CA ASN A 125 8.99 -2.33 -3.66
C ASN A 125 8.05 -3.48 -3.26
N ASN A 126 7.79 -3.66 -1.98
CA ASN A 126 6.86 -4.67 -1.49
C ASN A 126 5.43 -4.39 -1.97
N VAL A 127 4.99 -3.14 -1.99
CA VAL A 127 3.68 -2.78 -2.56
C VAL A 127 3.64 -3.10 -4.05
N THR A 128 4.71 -2.79 -4.79
CA THR A 128 4.81 -3.12 -6.21
C THR A 128 4.64 -4.62 -6.45
N GLN A 129 5.28 -5.46 -5.60
CA GLN A 129 5.11 -6.91 -5.70
C GLN A 129 3.67 -7.35 -5.43
N MET A 130 2.97 -6.67 -4.51
CA MET A 130 1.57 -6.99 -4.21
C MET A 130 0.65 -6.79 -5.42
N LEU A 131 0.97 -5.87 -6.33
CA LEU A 131 0.18 -5.63 -7.54
C LEU A 131 0.02 -6.90 -8.41
N ALA A 132 0.98 -7.82 -8.35
CA ALA A 132 0.91 -9.06 -9.11
C ALA A 132 -0.24 -9.99 -8.67
N TYR A 133 -0.85 -9.72 -7.52
CA TYR A 133 -1.94 -10.54 -6.97
C TYR A 133 -3.33 -10.11 -7.46
N ILE A 134 -3.43 -8.99 -8.16
CA ILE A 134 -4.74 -8.51 -8.65
C ILE A 134 -4.76 -8.19 -10.15
#